data_60f96795ba4c0a16e5a9226cb87e43b5
#
_entry.id   60f96795ba4c0a16e5a9226cb87e43b5
#
_cell.length_a   1.000
_cell.length_b   1.000
_cell.length_c   1.000
_cell.angle_alpha   90.00
_cell.angle_beta   90.00
_cell.angle_gamma   90.00
#
_symmetry.space_group_name_H-M   'P 1'
#
loop_
_entity.id
_entity.type
_entity.pdbx_description
1 polymer ?
#
loop_
_entity_poly.entity_id
_entity_poly.type
_entity_poly.pdbx_seq_one_letter_code
_entity_poly.pdbx_strand_id
1 'polypeptide(L)'
;MNENELKVLIDKMKGGDRESFNQIFRRYYTPLTRFCVRFVGDGDQAAEIVQDLFVKVWTNREKLTLTSSFESYMLRSVRNSAITYINKQRSHADVNERIYTDDSDANDPSETLQSNNLEASYQKVLATMPEKRRDVFLASRFDGLKYAEIATKMGLSQKTVEAHMSAAIKQLREGLKEYL
;
A
#
# COMPACT_ATOMS: atom_id res chain seq x y z
N MET A 1 -18.15 -4.54 -5.94
CA MET A 1 -17.45 -5.52 -6.78
C MET A 1 -16.91 -6.59 -5.86
N ASN A 2 -17.35 -7.80 -6.02
CA ASN A 2 -16.88 -8.95 -5.25
C ASN A 2 -15.59 -9.54 -5.88
N GLU A 3 -14.97 -10.51 -5.22
CA GLU A 3 -13.70 -11.10 -5.68
C GLU A 3 -13.82 -11.84 -7.02
N ASN A 4 -14.98 -12.46 -7.27
CA ASN A 4 -15.25 -13.14 -8.54
C ASN A 4 -15.41 -12.15 -9.71
N GLU A 5 -16.11 -11.04 -9.49
CA GLU A 5 -16.24 -9.97 -10.49
C GLU A 5 -14.89 -9.37 -10.86
N LEU A 6 -14.04 -9.12 -9.84
CA LEU A 6 -12.69 -8.62 -10.07
C LEU A 6 -11.86 -9.60 -10.89
N LYS A 7 -11.96 -10.89 -10.61
CA LYS A 7 -11.23 -11.93 -11.36
C LYS A 7 -11.63 -11.92 -12.83
N VAL A 8 -12.94 -11.83 -13.12
CA VAL A 8 -13.44 -11.73 -14.51
C VAL A 8 -12.90 -10.50 -15.22
N LEU A 9 -12.86 -9.34 -14.54
CA LEU A 9 -12.31 -8.11 -15.13
C LEU A 9 -10.81 -8.24 -15.41
N ILE A 10 -10.06 -8.85 -14.51
CA ILE A 10 -8.61 -9.09 -14.70
C ILE A 10 -8.37 -10.01 -15.90
N ASP A 11 -9.13 -11.08 -16.04
CA ASP A 11 -8.99 -12.02 -17.15
C ASP A 11 -9.31 -11.35 -18.48
N LYS A 12 -10.38 -10.54 -18.56
CA LYS A 12 -10.70 -9.73 -19.73
C LYS A 12 -9.61 -8.68 -20.04
N MET A 13 -9.12 -7.98 -19.02
CA MET A 13 -8.03 -7.03 -19.16
C MET A 13 -6.76 -7.70 -19.73
N LYS A 14 -6.43 -8.92 -19.29
CA LYS A 14 -5.32 -9.71 -19.85
C LYS A 14 -5.51 -9.98 -21.34
N GLY A 15 -6.74 -10.20 -21.77
CA GLY A 15 -7.13 -10.34 -23.17
C GLY A 15 -7.16 -9.02 -23.96
N GLY A 16 -6.81 -7.89 -23.33
CA GLY A 16 -6.74 -6.57 -24.01
C GLY A 16 -8.03 -5.75 -23.94
N ASP A 17 -9.01 -6.16 -23.14
CA ASP A 17 -10.26 -5.40 -22.96
C ASP A 17 -10.02 -4.11 -22.17
N ARG A 18 -10.08 -2.97 -22.86
CA ARG A 18 -9.87 -1.64 -22.30
C ARG A 18 -10.94 -1.24 -21.29
N GLU A 19 -12.20 -1.68 -21.50
CA GLU A 19 -13.27 -1.31 -20.58
C GLU A 19 -13.10 -1.97 -19.22
N SER A 20 -12.69 -3.24 -19.18
CA SER A 20 -12.34 -3.93 -17.94
C SER A 20 -11.15 -3.26 -17.23
N PHE A 21 -10.14 -2.79 -17.98
CA PHE A 21 -9.05 -2.01 -17.41
C PHE A 21 -9.54 -0.70 -16.81
N ASN A 22 -10.40 0.05 -17.51
CA ASN A 22 -10.97 1.31 -17.02
C ASN A 22 -11.77 1.12 -15.73
N GLN A 23 -12.54 0.04 -15.60
CA GLN A 23 -13.27 -0.28 -14.37
C GLN A 23 -12.33 -0.57 -13.20
N ILE A 24 -11.25 -1.33 -13.44
CA ILE A 24 -10.20 -1.59 -12.45
C ILE A 24 -9.52 -0.27 -12.07
N PHE A 25 -9.14 0.57 -13.04
CA PHE A 25 -8.52 1.86 -12.82
C PHE A 25 -9.37 2.75 -11.93
N ARG A 26 -10.64 2.99 -12.29
CA ARG A 26 -11.58 3.85 -11.51
C ARG A 26 -11.73 3.38 -10.08
N ARG A 27 -11.72 2.07 -9.84
CA ARG A 27 -11.86 1.53 -8.50
C ARG A 27 -10.61 1.69 -7.64
N TYR A 28 -9.44 1.49 -8.21
CA TYR A 28 -8.19 1.41 -7.44
C TYR A 28 -7.36 2.68 -7.46
N TYR A 29 -7.56 3.58 -8.42
CA TYR A 29 -6.72 4.77 -8.58
C TYR A 29 -6.70 5.64 -7.32
N THR A 30 -7.85 6.12 -6.88
CA THR A 30 -7.94 7.01 -5.71
C THR A 30 -7.46 6.36 -4.40
N PRO A 31 -7.87 5.12 -4.05
CA PRO A 31 -7.34 4.45 -2.87
C PRO A 31 -5.81 4.24 -2.91
N LEU A 32 -5.26 3.89 -4.07
CA LEU A 32 -3.81 3.69 -4.23
C LEU A 32 -3.04 5.01 -4.17
N THR A 33 -3.58 6.10 -4.73
CA THR A 33 -2.98 7.43 -4.63
C THR A 33 -2.94 7.90 -3.18
N ARG A 34 -4.05 7.81 -2.44
CA ARG A 34 -4.09 8.10 -1.00
C ARG A 34 -3.07 7.26 -0.22
N PHE A 35 -2.94 5.99 -0.56
CA PHE A 35 -1.93 5.12 0.05
C PHE A 35 -0.51 5.56 -0.29
N CYS A 36 -0.23 5.98 -1.52
CA CYS A 36 1.08 6.43 -1.98
C CYS A 36 1.52 7.74 -1.31
N VAL A 37 0.60 8.68 -1.12
CA VAL A 37 0.85 9.97 -0.44
C VAL A 37 1.50 9.79 0.92
N ARG A 38 1.13 8.74 1.66
CA ARG A 38 1.72 8.43 2.99
C ARG A 38 3.21 8.16 2.98
N PHE A 39 3.75 7.76 1.83
CA PHE A 39 5.16 7.48 1.66
C PHE A 39 5.92 8.68 1.10
N VAL A 40 5.33 9.33 0.09
CA VAL A 40 6.02 10.40 -0.65
C VAL A 40 5.70 11.80 -0.12
N GLY A 41 4.61 11.97 0.65
CA GLY A 41 4.20 13.24 1.25
C GLY A 41 3.62 14.26 0.25
N ASP A 42 3.55 13.94 -1.03
CA ASP A 42 3.13 14.83 -2.12
C ASP A 42 2.06 14.15 -2.98
N GLY A 43 0.94 14.84 -3.21
CA GLY A 43 -0.21 14.29 -3.92
C GLY A 43 0.02 14.11 -5.42
N ASP A 44 0.70 15.06 -6.05
CA ASP A 44 0.96 15.04 -7.49
C ASP A 44 1.97 13.93 -7.80
N GLN A 45 3.01 13.81 -6.99
CA GLN A 45 3.99 12.75 -7.13
C GLN A 45 3.40 11.36 -6.86
N ALA A 46 2.51 11.26 -5.88
CA ALA A 46 1.78 10.02 -5.61
C ALA A 46 0.88 9.63 -6.80
N ALA A 47 0.20 10.60 -7.41
CA ALA A 47 -0.63 10.40 -8.59
C ALA A 47 0.20 9.90 -9.78
N GLU A 48 1.37 10.49 -10.04
CA GLU A 48 2.31 10.07 -11.08
C GLU A 48 2.78 8.63 -10.87
N ILE A 49 3.21 8.29 -9.65
CA ILE A 49 3.65 6.93 -9.31
C ILE A 49 2.54 5.90 -9.55
N VAL A 50 1.31 6.23 -9.20
CA VAL A 50 0.16 5.32 -9.38
C VAL A 50 -0.23 5.23 -10.85
N GLN A 51 -0.20 6.31 -11.62
CA GLN A 51 -0.43 6.28 -13.06
C GLN A 51 0.61 5.40 -13.77
N ASP A 52 1.87 5.57 -13.46
CA ASP A 52 2.96 4.73 -13.98
C ASP A 52 2.77 3.26 -13.66
N LEU A 53 2.28 2.95 -12.47
CA LEU A 53 1.94 1.57 -12.10
C LEU A 53 0.83 1.02 -13.00
N PHE A 54 -0.23 1.77 -13.25
CA PHE A 54 -1.31 1.32 -14.13
C PHE A 54 -0.85 1.16 -15.59
N VAL A 55 0.04 2.03 -16.08
CA VAL A 55 0.68 1.87 -17.38
C VAL A 55 1.48 0.57 -17.44
N LYS A 56 2.27 0.27 -16.41
CA LYS A 56 3.02 -1.00 -16.32
C LYS A 56 2.10 -2.22 -16.27
N VAL A 57 1.01 -2.15 -15.51
CA VAL A 57 0.00 -3.23 -15.44
C VAL A 57 -0.61 -3.48 -16.82
N TRP A 58 -1.01 -2.43 -17.53
CA TRP A 58 -1.58 -2.53 -18.87
C TRP A 58 -0.57 -3.08 -19.88
N THR A 59 0.65 -2.56 -19.87
CA THR A 59 1.70 -2.98 -20.81
C THR A 59 2.09 -4.44 -20.62
N ASN A 60 2.14 -4.90 -19.34
CA ASN A 60 2.53 -6.28 -19.02
C ASN A 60 1.33 -7.20 -18.73
N ARG A 61 0.11 -6.80 -19.08
CA ARG A 61 -1.13 -7.47 -18.72
C ARG A 61 -1.17 -8.97 -19.05
N GLU A 62 -0.63 -9.35 -20.20
CA GLU A 62 -0.61 -10.76 -20.66
C GLU A 62 0.28 -11.64 -19.76
N LYS A 63 1.36 -11.08 -19.24
CA LYS A 63 2.33 -11.76 -18.36
C LYS A 63 2.00 -11.61 -16.88
N LEU A 64 0.91 -10.89 -16.54
CA LEU A 64 0.55 -10.64 -15.16
C LEU A 64 0.20 -11.95 -14.45
N THR A 65 1.08 -12.37 -13.55
CA THR A 65 0.89 -13.54 -12.69
C THR A 65 0.66 -13.07 -11.26
N LEU A 66 -0.51 -13.37 -10.71
CA LEU A 66 -0.87 -13.00 -9.35
C LEU A 66 -0.61 -14.18 -8.42
N THR A 67 0.34 -14.04 -7.51
CA THR A 67 0.62 -15.01 -6.44
C THR A 67 -0.19 -14.72 -5.17
N SER A 68 -0.88 -13.57 -5.13
CA SER A 68 -1.75 -13.10 -4.06
C SER A 68 -2.96 -12.38 -4.68
N SER A 69 -3.83 -11.76 -3.87
CA SER A 69 -4.91 -10.94 -4.41
C SER A 69 -4.37 -9.78 -5.26
N PHE A 70 -5.16 -9.34 -6.25
CA PHE A 70 -4.80 -8.20 -7.10
C PHE A 70 -4.56 -6.93 -6.26
N GLU A 71 -5.37 -6.72 -5.23
CA GLU A 71 -5.22 -5.60 -4.30
C GLU A 71 -3.86 -5.64 -3.59
N SER A 72 -3.47 -6.80 -3.05
CA SER A 72 -2.16 -6.97 -2.40
C SER A 72 -1.00 -6.74 -3.39
N TYR A 73 -1.15 -7.18 -4.63
CA TYR A 73 -0.19 -6.92 -5.70
C TYR A 73 -0.04 -5.41 -5.98
N MET A 74 -1.16 -4.69 -6.11
CA MET A 74 -1.16 -3.26 -6.40
C MET A 74 -0.57 -2.45 -5.24
N LEU A 75 -0.97 -2.73 -4.00
CA LEU A 75 -0.42 -2.07 -2.80
C LEU A 75 1.09 -2.28 -2.65
N ARG A 76 1.57 -3.51 -2.88
CA ARG A 76 3.01 -3.83 -2.88
C ARG A 76 3.74 -3.03 -3.96
N SER A 77 3.18 -2.98 -5.15
CA SER A 77 3.79 -2.29 -6.29
C SER A 77 3.89 -0.78 -6.05
N VAL A 78 2.83 -0.16 -5.50
CA VAL A 78 2.84 1.25 -5.09
C VAL A 78 3.91 1.51 -4.04
N ARG A 79 3.93 0.70 -2.97
CA ARG A 79 4.95 0.84 -1.90
C ARG A 79 6.37 0.76 -2.45
N ASN A 80 6.65 -0.23 -3.29
CA ASN A 80 7.97 -0.41 -3.87
C ASN A 80 8.37 0.77 -4.78
N SER A 81 7.43 1.29 -5.59
CA SER A 81 7.65 2.47 -6.43
C SER A 81 7.90 3.72 -5.59
N ALA A 82 7.12 3.92 -4.52
CA ALA A 82 7.30 5.03 -3.59
C ALA A 82 8.66 4.98 -2.88
N ILE A 83 9.08 3.80 -2.39
CA ILE A 83 10.41 3.62 -1.77
C ILE A 83 11.52 3.92 -2.77
N THR A 84 11.39 3.44 -4.01
CA THR A 84 12.37 3.71 -5.07
C THR A 84 12.48 5.21 -5.36
N TYR A 85 11.34 5.90 -5.42
CA TYR A 85 11.27 7.35 -5.57
C TYR A 85 11.99 8.08 -4.44
N ILE A 86 11.67 7.75 -3.18
CA ILE A 86 12.29 8.38 -2.00
C ILE A 86 13.81 8.16 -1.98
N ASN A 87 14.27 6.95 -2.28
CA ASN A 87 15.70 6.64 -2.33
C ASN A 87 16.41 7.42 -3.43
N LYS A 88 15.76 7.58 -4.59
CA LYS A 88 16.30 8.41 -5.68
C LYS A 88 16.39 9.89 -5.28
N GLN A 89 15.38 10.43 -4.61
CA GLN A 89 15.39 11.80 -4.11
C GLN A 89 16.50 12.02 -3.06
N ARG A 90 16.68 11.07 -2.14
CA ARG A 90 17.79 11.12 -1.16
C ARG A 90 19.15 11.10 -1.82
N SER A 91 19.37 10.25 -2.81
CA SER A 91 20.64 10.20 -3.57
C SER A 91 20.92 11.49 -4.34
N HIS A 92 19.89 12.25 -4.71
CA HIS A 92 20.05 13.58 -5.30
C HIS A 92 20.18 14.69 -4.25
N ALA A 93 19.65 14.50 -3.03
CA ALA A 93 19.74 15.46 -1.93
C ALA A 93 21.12 15.42 -1.25
N ASP A 94 21.81 14.29 -1.26
CA ASP A 94 23.22 14.19 -0.79
C ASP A 94 24.20 15.01 -1.65
N VAL A 95 23.73 15.53 -2.79
CA VAL A 95 24.49 16.47 -3.66
C VAL A 95 24.10 17.93 -3.40
N ASN A 96 22.96 18.20 -2.73
CA ASN A 96 22.52 19.56 -2.37
C ASN A 96 21.88 19.56 -0.98
N GLU A 97 22.58 20.20 -0.06
CA GLU A 97 22.22 20.37 1.34
C GLU A 97 20.90 21.12 1.56
N ARG A 98 20.01 20.51 2.38
CA ARG A 98 18.98 21.10 3.26
C ARG A 98 18.09 22.23 2.72
N ILE A 99 16.78 21.94 2.75
CA ILE A 99 15.75 22.71 3.49
C ILE A 99 14.46 21.87 3.48
N TYR A 100 13.98 21.51 4.68
CA TYR A 100 12.61 21.01 4.90
C TYR A 100 11.76 22.19 5.35
N THR A 101 10.69 22.46 4.64
CA THR A 101 9.52 23.15 5.18
C THR A 101 8.30 22.27 4.94
N ASP A 102 7.68 21.98 6.06
CA ASP A 102 6.38 21.33 6.23
C ASP A 102 5.31 22.30 5.69
N ASP A 103 4.53 21.84 4.70
CA ASP A 103 3.24 22.46 4.40
C ASP A 103 2.35 21.43 3.70
N SER A 104 1.45 20.88 4.50
CA SER A 104 0.34 20.04 4.06
C SER A 104 -0.92 20.87 4.00
N ASP A 105 -1.36 21.26 2.81
CA ASP A 105 -2.72 21.71 2.58
C ASP A 105 -3.22 21.28 1.20
N ALA A 106 -4.12 20.31 1.20
CA ALA A 106 -5.12 20.14 0.15
C ALA A 106 -6.31 19.36 0.73
N ASN A 107 -7.29 20.10 1.22
CA ASN A 107 -8.51 19.62 1.86
C ASN A 107 -9.71 19.76 0.91
N ASP A 108 -10.48 18.68 0.83
CA ASP A 108 -11.93 18.75 0.61
C ASP A 108 -12.62 18.35 1.93
N PRO A 109 -13.50 19.22 2.52
CA PRO A 109 -13.74 19.19 3.96
C PRO A 109 -14.83 18.27 4.52
N SER A 110 -15.58 17.49 3.77
CA SER A 110 -16.78 16.84 4.35
C SER A 110 -16.77 15.30 4.45
N GLU A 111 -16.02 14.60 3.61
CA GLU A 111 -15.78 13.13 3.80
C GLU A 111 -14.40 12.87 4.42
N THR A 112 -13.57 13.87 4.47
CA THR A 112 -12.14 13.84 4.79
C THR A 112 -11.87 13.73 6.29
N LEU A 113 -12.69 14.30 7.16
CA LEU A 113 -12.39 14.36 8.59
C LEU A 113 -12.45 13.01 9.29
N GLN A 114 -13.44 12.15 9.00
CA GLN A 114 -13.51 10.82 9.61
C GLN A 114 -12.46 9.86 9.01
N SER A 115 -12.22 9.97 7.70
CA SER A 115 -11.21 9.15 7.01
C SER A 115 -9.78 9.55 7.43
N ASN A 116 -9.51 10.84 7.58
CA ASN A 116 -8.21 11.33 8.05
C ASN A 116 -7.95 10.98 9.51
N ASN A 117 -8.96 11.02 10.37
CA ASN A 117 -8.84 10.63 11.77
C ASN A 117 -8.58 9.12 11.93
N LEU A 118 -9.29 8.27 11.18
CA LEU A 118 -9.05 6.81 11.19
C LEU A 118 -7.64 6.49 10.72
N GLU A 119 -7.20 7.14 9.66
CA GLU A 119 -5.87 6.92 9.10
C GLU A 119 -4.76 7.38 10.05
N ALA A 120 -4.88 8.59 10.60
CA ALA A 120 -3.93 9.10 11.60
C ALA A 120 -3.85 8.15 12.81
N SER A 121 -5.01 7.65 13.27
CA SER A 121 -5.08 6.67 14.36
C SER A 121 -4.43 5.33 13.97
N TYR A 122 -4.64 4.86 12.74
CA TYR A 122 -4.00 3.65 12.23
C TYR A 122 -2.47 3.79 12.20
N GLN A 123 -1.96 4.89 11.67
CA GLN A 123 -0.52 5.17 11.61
C GLN A 123 0.08 5.31 13.02
N LYS A 124 -0.62 5.96 13.93
CA LYS A 124 -0.22 6.08 15.34
C LYS A 124 -0.10 4.70 16.00
N VAL A 125 -1.07 3.81 15.78
CA VAL A 125 -1.02 2.44 16.30
C VAL A 125 0.17 1.68 15.70
N LEU A 126 0.41 1.77 14.39
CA LEU A 126 1.57 1.14 13.76
C LEU A 126 2.90 1.68 14.32
N ALA A 127 3.00 2.99 14.54
CA ALA A 127 4.21 3.61 15.09
C ALA A 127 4.51 3.15 16.54
N THR A 128 3.47 2.82 17.31
CA THR A 128 3.62 2.31 18.68
C THR A 128 3.90 0.80 18.75
N MET A 129 3.83 0.09 17.63
CA MET A 129 4.16 -1.34 17.60
C MET A 129 5.67 -1.56 17.75
N PRO A 130 6.10 -2.59 18.50
CA PRO A 130 7.49 -3.05 18.44
C PRO A 130 7.90 -3.35 17.00
N GLU A 131 9.11 -2.96 16.60
CA GLU A 131 9.62 -3.02 15.23
C GLU A 131 9.36 -4.39 14.58
N LYS A 132 9.79 -5.49 15.19
CA LYS A 132 9.60 -6.84 14.65
C LYS A 132 8.12 -7.19 14.42
N ARG A 133 7.22 -6.74 15.31
CA ARG A 133 5.77 -6.96 15.15
C ARG A 133 5.22 -6.18 13.99
N ARG A 134 5.60 -4.92 13.88
CA ARG A 134 5.22 -4.04 12.77
C ARG A 134 5.70 -4.60 11.43
N ASP A 135 6.96 -5.05 11.35
CA ASP A 135 7.55 -5.59 10.14
C ASP A 135 6.87 -6.89 9.70
N VAL A 136 6.58 -7.80 10.64
CA VAL A 136 5.80 -9.02 10.35
C VAL A 136 4.41 -8.66 9.80
N PHE A 137 3.72 -7.70 10.44
CA PHE A 137 2.40 -7.25 10.01
C PHE A 137 2.45 -6.62 8.60
N LEU A 138 3.41 -5.73 8.35
CA LEU A 138 3.58 -5.07 7.05
C LEU A 138 3.94 -6.09 5.97
N ALA A 139 4.85 -7.03 6.24
CA ALA A 139 5.23 -8.09 5.32
C ALA A 139 4.04 -8.98 4.92
N SER A 140 3.18 -9.32 5.87
CA SER A 140 1.97 -10.09 5.58
C SER A 140 0.93 -9.27 4.81
N ARG A 141 0.62 -8.04 5.28
CA ARG A 141 -0.49 -7.23 4.75
C ARG A 141 -0.14 -6.55 3.43
N PHE A 142 1.05 -5.99 3.32
CA PHE A 142 1.45 -5.20 2.16
C PHE A 142 2.39 -5.95 1.20
N ASP A 143 3.31 -6.80 1.72
CA ASP A 143 4.15 -7.61 0.85
C ASP A 143 3.43 -8.92 0.42
N GLY A 144 2.28 -9.25 1.04
CA GLY A 144 1.48 -10.44 0.72
C GLY A 144 2.24 -11.76 0.98
N LEU A 145 3.27 -11.73 1.81
CA LEU A 145 4.06 -12.92 2.14
C LEU A 145 3.27 -13.86 3.05
N LYS A 146 3.40 -15.15 2.80
CA LYS A 146 2.88 -16.18 3.70
C LYS A 146 3.73 -16.24 4.98
N TYR A 147 3.17 -16.72 6.06
CA TYR A 147 3.88 -16.79 7.36
C TYR A 147 5.18 -17.59 7.30
N ALA A 148 5.22 -18.64 6.49
CA ALA A 148 6.45 -19.42 6.27
C ALA A 148 7.53 -18.59 5.55
N GLU A 149 7.15 -17.76 4.56
CA GLU A 149 8.06 -16.89 3.83
C GLU A 149 8.59 -15.75 4.73
N ILE A 150 7.71 -15.17 5.57
CA ILE A 150 8.08 -14.18 6.57
C ILE A 150 9.06 -14.78 7.58
N ALA A 151 8.76 -15.99 8.06
CA ALA A 151 9.62 -16.70 9.01
C ALA A 151 11.02 -16.89 8.44
N THR A 152 11.14 -17.36 7.20
CA THR A 152 12.42 -17.52 6.51
C THR A 152 13.14 -16.18 6.32
N LYS A 153 12.42 -15.14 5.84
CA LYS A 153 12.98 -13.81 5.55
C LYS A 153 13.52 -13.11 6.79
N MET A 154 12.85 -13.31 7.94
CA MET A 154 13.17 -12.61 9.20
C MET A 154 13.96 -13.47 10.19
N GLY A 155 14.30 -14.71 9.85
CA GLY A 155 14.98 -15.63 10.75
C GLY A 155 14.15 -16.02 11.99
N LEU A 156 12.82 -16.12 11.84
CA LEU A 156 11.88 -16.42 12.89
C LEU A 156 11.25 -17.80 12.69
N SER A 157 10.68 -18.39 13.75
CA SER A 157 9.78 -19.53 13.58
C SER A 157 8.41 -19.08 13.07
N GLN A 158 7.72 -19.94 12.30
CA GLN A 158 6.36 -19.65 11.85
C GLN A 158 5.42 -19.35 13.03
N LYS A 159 5.57 -20.07 14.14
CA LYS A 159 4.81 -19.83 15.38
C LYS A 159 5.07 -18.44 15.96
N THR A 160 6.31 -17.95 15.86
CA THR A 160 6.65 -16.57 16.27
C THR A 160 6.00 -15.53 15.37
N VAL A 161 5.96 -15.77 14.04
CA VAL A 161 5.26 -14.91 13.09
C VAL A 161 3.76 -14.86 13.40
N GLU A 162 3.13 -16.00 13.68
CA GLU A 162 1.70 -16.09 14.08
C GLU A 162 1.43 -15.30 15.36
N ALA A 163 2.31 -15.41 16.36
CA ALA A 163 2.20 -14.66 17.60
C ALA A 163 2.31 -13.14 17.37
N HIS A 164 3.26 -12.69 16.54
CA HIS A 164 3.39 -11.29 16.17
C HIS A 164 2.16 -10.78 15.40
N MET A 165 1.62 -11.55 14.46
CA MET A 165 0.39 -11.20 13.74
C MET A 165 -0.81 -11.07 14.65
N SER A 166 -1.03 -12.03 15.53
CA SER A 166 -2.13 -12.01 16.50
C SER A 166 -2.05 -10.79 17.43
N ALA A 167 -0.84 -10.49 17.91
CA ALA A 167 -0.60 -9.31 18.75
C ALA A 167 -0.78 -7.99 17.98
N ALA A 168 -0.37 -7.93 16.70
CA ALA A 168 -0.56 -6.75 15.86
C ALA A 168 -2.05 -6.48 15.60
N ILE A 169 -2.81 -7.51 15.25
CA ILE A 169 -4.26 -7.39 15.02
C ILE A 169 -4.99 -6.95 16.30
N LYS A 170 -4.62 -7.52 17.46
CA LYS A 170 -5.17 -7.11 18.74
C LYS A 170 -4.91 -5.64 19.02
N GLN A 171 -3.66 -5.18 18.86
CA GLN A 171 -3.27 -3.78 19.07
C GLN A 171 -4.00 -2.82 18.13
N LEU A 172 -4.20 -3.21 16.86
CA LEU A 172 -4.99 -2.43 15.90
C LEU A 172 -6.46 -2.34 16.33
N ARG A 173 -7.09 -3.44 16.74
CA ARG A 173 -8.48 -3.42 17.23
C ARG A 173 -8.65 -2.53 18.45
N GLU A 174 -7.72 -2.57 19.38
CA GLU A 174 -7.74 -1.73 20.57
C GLU A 174 -7.55 -0.25 20.22
N GLY A 175 -6.59 0.07 19.36
CA GLY A 175 -6.29 1.45 18.99
C GLY A 175 -7.28 2.08 18.00
N LEU A 176 -8.09 1.26 17.33
CA LEU A 176 -9.12 1.70 16.37
C LEU A 176 -10.54 1.46 16.87
N LYS A 177 -10.71 1.17 18.16
CA LYS A 177 -12.01 0.80 18.75
C LYS A 177 -13.10 1.86 18.52
N GLU A 178 -12.73 3.13 18.45
CA GLU A 178 -13.66 4.25 18.21
C GLU A 178 -14.22 4.27 16.79
N TYR A 179 -13.62 3.51 15.88
CA TYR A 179 -13.96 3.46 14.43
C TYR A 179 -14.59 2.12 14.01
N LEU A 180 -14.71 1.14 14.94
CA LEU A 180 -15.27 -0.20 14.71
C LEU A 180 -16.64 -0.34 15.35
#